data_299e0c27047f634c0a6a10ebe684b67c
#
_entry.id   299e0c27047f634c0a6a10ebe684b67c
#
_cell.length_a   1.000
_cell.length_b   1.000
_cell.length_c   1.000
_cell.angle_alpha   90.00
_cell.angle_beta   90.00
_cell.angle_gamma   90.00
#
_symmetry.space_group_name_H-M   'P 1'
#
loop_
_entity.id
_entity.type
_entity.pdbx_description
1 polymer ?
#
loop_
_entity_poly.entity_id
_entity_poly.type
_entity_poly.pdbx_seq_one_letter_code
_entity_poly.pdbx_strand_id
1 'polypeptide(L)'
;MNLLMPIIEKSEIHKTWSVSDFNRLFAPPINKGYFTLTTDGEQITGLATYGFFSEEAYEGYRTLTRKIQPEDFDSGDIIVLVDVLAPFGTAAELMAQLRKELRAKGHKGKYINYFRLYLDSRVEKRTMI
;
A
#
# COMPACT_ATOMS: atom_id res chain seq x y z
N MET A 1 -14.17 2.83 -5.80
CA MET A 1 -13.28 3.99 -6.11
C MET A 1 -13.90 5.34 -5.75
N ASN A 2 -15.21 5.52 -5.93
CA ASN A 2 -15.85 6.80 -5.63
C ASN A 2 -15.72 7.22 -4.16
N LEU A 3 -15.78 6.27 -3.23
CA LEU A 3 -15.61 6.54 -1.80
C LEU A 3 -14.20 6.98 -1.44
N LEU A 4 -13.21 6.68 -2.29
CA LEU A 4 -11.82 7.03 -2.07
C LEU A 4 -11.43 8.38 -2.67
N MET A 5 -12.23 8.93 -3.58
CA MET A 5 -11.88 10.18 -4.27
C MET A 5 -11.57 11.34 -3.33
N PRO A 6 -12.32 11.56 -2.23
CA PRO A 6 -11.99 12.65 -1.32
C PRO A 6 -10.59 12.58 -0.73
N ILE A 7 -10.08 11.39 -0.38
CA ILE A 7 -8.73 11.28 0.15
C ILE A 7 -7.67 11.32 -0.94
N ILE A 8 -7.99 10.81 -2.14
CA ILE A 8 -7.09 10.89 -3.30
C ILE A 8 -6.85 12.36 -3.68
N GLU A 9 -7.90 13.16 -3.74
CA GLU A 9 -7.82 14.58 -4.08
C GLU A 9 -6.98 15.40 -3.10
N LYS A 10 -6.91 14.96 -1.84
CA LYS A 10 -6.10 15.61 -0.80
C LYS A 10 -4.67 15.11 -0.73
N SER A 11 -4.33 14.04 -1.45
CA SER A 11 -2.98 13.50 -1.51
C SER A 11 -2.18 14.19 -2.60
N GLU A 12 -1.09 14.88 -2.23
CA GLU A 12 -0.23 15.60 -3.18
C GLU A 12 0.39 14.67 -4.23
N ILE A 13 0.68 13.42 -3.86
CA ILE A 13 1.24 12.43 -4.77
C ILE A 13 0.16 11.87 -5.70
N HIS A 14 -0.97 11.46 -5.12
CA HIS A 14 -1.98 10.66 -5.83
C HIS A 14 -2.87 11.48 -6.74
N LYS A 15 -3.08 12.76 -6.45
CA LYS A 15 -3.92 13.62 -7.30
C LYS A 15 -3.35 13.83 -8.70
N THR A 16 -2.06 13.53 -8.90
CA THR A 16 -1.40 13.64 -10.21
C THR A 16 -1.41 12.34 -11.01
N TRP A 17 -1.93 11.26 -10.42
CA TRP A 17 -1.95 9.96 -11.07
C TRP A 17 -2.95 9.92 -12.22
N SER A 18 -2.58 9.19 -13.28
CA SER A 18 -3.48 8.90 -14.40
C SER A 18 -4.45 7.77 -14.05
N VAL A 19 -5.49 7.59 -14.87
CA VAL A 19 -6.40 6.44 -14.75
C VAL A 19 -5.63 5.13 -14.88
N SER A 20 -4.62 5.08 -15.76
CA SER A 20 -3.74 3.92 -15.93
C SER A 20 -2.99 3.58 -14.64
N ASP A 21 -2.49 4.59 -13.91
CA ASP A 21 -1.79 4.38 -12.63
C ASP A 21 -2.74 3.76 -11.59
N PHE A 22 -3.97 4.26 -11.48
CA PHE A 22 -4.96 3.71 -10.56
C PHE A 22 -5.32 2.27 -10.91
N ASN A 23 -5.51 1.96 -12.19
CA ASN A 23 -5.84 0.60 -12.63
C ASN A 23 -4.69 -0.38 -12.39
N ARG A 24 -3.45 0.07 -12.44
CA ARG A 24 -2.27 -0.75 -12.25
C ARG A 24 -1.93 -0.94 -10.77
N LEU A 25 -2.11 0.09 -9.95
CA LEU A 25 -1.60 0.12 -8.57
C LEU A 25 -2.68 -0.02 -7.50
N PHE A 26 -3.90 0.47 -7.73
CA PHE A 26 -4.98 0.39 -6.75
C PHE A 26 -5.97 -0.73 -7.02
N ALA A 27 -6.43 -0.89 -8.26
CA ALA A 27 -7.47 -1.88 -8.55
C ALA A 27 -7.06 -3.31 -8.18
N PRO A 28 -5.83 -3.78 -8.48
CA PRO A 28 -5.47 -5.15 -8.13
C PRO A 28 -5.53 -5.47 -6.63
N PRO A 29 -4.89 -4.69 -5.74
CA PRO A 29 -4.95 -5.00 -4.31
C PRO A 29 -6.35 -4.80 -3.73
N ILE A 30 -7.11 -3.81 -4.19
CA ILE A 30 -8.48 -3.58 -3.71
C ILE A 30 -9.37 -4.74 -4.10
N ASN A 31 -9.29 -5.22 -5.33
CA ASN A 31 -10.10 -6.35 -5.81
C ASN A 31 -9.75 -7.66 -5.08
N LYS A 32 -8.53 -7.80 -4.60
CA LYS A 32 -8.08 -8.98 -3.85
C LYS A 32 -8.31 -8.87 -2.34
N GLY A 33 -8.75 -7.73 -1.84
CA GLY A 33 -8.91 -7.48 -0.41
C GLY A 33 -7.60 -7.20 0.31
N TYR A 34 -6.54 -6.84 -0.39
CA TYR A 34 -5.23 -6.54 0.18
C TYR A 34 -5.11 -5.07 0.52
N PHE A 35 -5.98 -4.62 1.41
CA PHE A 35 -5.99 -3.23 1.86
C PHE A 35 -6.55 -3.12 3.27
N THR A 36 -6.29 -1.99 3.91
CA THR A 36 -6.94 -1.60 5.16
C THR A 36 -7.35 -0.14 5.08
N LEU A 37 -8.38 0.21 5.83
CA LEU A 37 -8.97 1.55 5.85
C LEU A 37 -9.04 2.07 7.27
N THR A 38 -8.91 3.40 7.42
CA THR A 38 -9.35 4.11 8.60
C THR A 38 -10.54 4.97 8.24
N THR A 39 -11.45 5.18 9.18
CA THR A 39 -12.68 5.95 8.95
C THR A 39 -12.96 6.89 10.12
N ASP A 40 -13.70 7.95 9.82
CA ASP A 40 -14.29 8.84 10.81
C ASP A 40 -15.75 9.01 10.43
N GLY A 41 -16.63 8.33 11.18
CA GLY A 41 -18.03 8.19 10.78
C GLY A 41 -18.15 7.45 9.46
N GLU A 42 -18.77 8.07 8.47
CA GLU A 42 -18.92 7.51 7.13
C GLU A 42 -17.78 7.89 6.19
N GLN A 43 -16.89 8.78 6.63
CA GLN A 43 -15.80 9.26 5.80
C GLN A 43 -14.58 8.36 5.94
N ILE A 44 -13.99 7.96 4.80
CA ILE A 44 -12.71 7.25 4.77
C ILE A 44 -11.60 8.30 4.96
N THR A 45 -10.75 8.09 5.96
CA THR A 45 -9.65 9.00 6.30
C THR A 45 -8.28 8.45 5.96
N GLY A 46 -8.19 7.17 5.62
CA GLY A 46 -6.93 6.57 5.23
C GLY A 46 -7.12 5.26 4.50
N LEU A 47 -6.14 4.91 3.66
CA LEU A 47 -6.08 3.67 2.92
C LEU A 47 -4.63 3.22 2.83
N ALA A 48 -4.38 1.94 3.09
CA ALA A 48 -3.12 1.29 2.79
C ALA A 48 -3.38 0.08 1.91
N THR A 49 -2.59 -0.08 0.85
CA THR A 49 -2.66 -1.24 -0.03
C THR A 49 -1.36 -2.03 0.08
N TYR A 50 -1.46 -3.35 -0.07
CA TYR A 50 -0.31 -4.23 0.01
C TYR A 50 -0.47 -5.39 -0.96
N GLY A 51 0.62 -6.16 -1.11
CA GLY A 51 0.60 -7.36 -1.93
C GLY A 51 1.60 -8.38 -1.43
N PHE A 52 1.53 -9.57 -2.03
CA PHE A 52 2.42 -10.70 -1.75
C PHE A 52 3.28 -10.90 -2.99
N PHE A 53 4.50 -10.38 -2.95
CA PHE A 53 5.38 -10.30 -4.11
C PHE A 53 6.35 -11.46 -4.16
N SER A 54 6.70 -11.91 -5.37
CA SER A 54 7.85 -12.79 -5.60
C SER A 54 9.15 -12.01 -5.36
N GLU A 55 10.26 -12.74 -5.20
CA GLU A 55 11.57 -12.11 -5.07
C GLU A 55 11.90 -11.25 -6.30
N GLU A 56 11.57 -11.73 -7.49
CA GLU A 56 11.78 -11.01 -8.75
C GLU A 56 10.98 -9.70 -8.79
N ALA A 57 9.70 -9.76 -8.46
CA ALA A 57 8.83 -8.58 -8.47
C ALA A 57 9.28 -7.56 -7.42
N TYR A 58 9.62 -8.01 -6.22
CA TYR A 58 10.10 -7.13 -5.16
C TYR A 58 11.43 -6.47 -5.52
N GLU A 59 12.38 -7.24 -6.07
CA GLU A 59 13.67 -6.72 -6.49
C GLU A 59 13.51 -5.65 -7.58
N GLY A 60 12.64 -5.90 -8.56
CA GLY A 60 12.34 -4.91 -9.60
C GLY A 60 11.75 -3.62 -9.05
N TYR A 61 10.87 -3.74 -8.06
CA TYR A 61 10.29 -2.59 -7.36
C TYR A 61 11.35 -1.87 -6.51
N ARG A 62 12.16 -2.62 -5.79
CA ARG A 62 13.21 -2.08 -4.92
C ARG A 62 14.25 -1.27 -5.69
N THR A 63 14.64 -1.76 -6.87
CA THR A 63 15.68 -1.14 -7.70
C THR A 63 15.13 -0.17 -8.73
N LEU A 64 13.81 -0.05 -8.85
CA LEU A 64 13.14 0.78 -9.86
C LEU A 64 13.47 0.37 -11.31
N THR A 65 13.80 -0.91 -11.51
CA THR A 65 14.12 -1.43 -12.85
C THR A 65 12.91 -2.00 -13.58
N ARG A 66 11.77 -2.09 -12.88
CA ARG A 66 10.54 -2.69 -13.39
C ARG A 66 9.34 -2.04 -12.71
N LYS A 67 8.30 -1.71 -13.48
CA LYS A 67 7.04 -1.20 -12.93
C LYS A 67 6.24 -2.34 -12.30
N ILE A 68 5.55 -2.07 -11.18
CA ILE A 68 4.63 -3.02 -10.58
C ILE A 68 3.50 -3.32 -11.57
N GLN A 69 3.21 -4.60 -11.76
CA GLN A 69 2.12 -5.07 -12.59
C GLN A 69 1.01 -5.69 -11.73
N PRO A 70 -0.23 -5.78 -12.24
CA PRO A 70 -1.35 -6.36 -11.47
C PRO A 70 -1.06 -7.76 -10.91
N GLU A 71 -0.40 -8.61 -11.67
CA GLU A 71 -0.06 -9.97 -11.25
C GLU A 71 0.99 -10.02 -10.13
N ASP A 72 1.75 -8.96 -9.92
CA ASP A 72 2.80 -8.92 -8.89
C ASP A 72 2.22 -8.94 -7.47
N PHE A 73 0.98 -8.47 -7.29
CA PHE A 73 0.35 -8.41 -5.97
C PHE A 73 0.06 -9.78 -5.37
N ASP A 74 0.12 -10.83 -6.16
CA ASP A 74 -0.16 -12.20 -5.70
C ASP A 74 0.82 -13.18 -6.34
N SER A 75 2.10 -12.83 -6.34
CA SER A 75 3.14 -13.57 -7.04
C SER A 75 4.09 -14.34 -6.11
N GLY A 76 4.02 -14.14 -4.80
CA GLY A 76 4.94 -14.79 -3.87
C GLY A 76 4.58 -14.57 -2.41
N ASP A 77 5.59 -14.55 -1.55
CA ASP A 77 5.42 -14.51 -0.10
C ASP A 77 5.94 -13.23 0.56
N ILE A 78 6.54 -12.34 -0.19
CA ILE A 78 7.10 -11.10 0.36
C ILE A 78 5.98 -10.09 0.50
N ILE A 79 5.66 -9.71 1.73
CA ILE A 79 4.61 -8.74 2.00
C ILE A 79 5.16 -7.34 1.77
N VAL A 80 4.56 -6.62 0.82
CA VAL A 80 5.00 -5.28 0.41
C VAL A 80 3.85 -4.30 0.58
N LEU A 81 4.08 -3.26 1.39
CA LEU A 81 3.17 -2.13 1.48
C LEU A 81 3.42 -1.26 0.24
N VAL A 82 2.43 -1.16 -0.62
CA VAL A 82 2.60 -0.48 -1.92
C VAL A 82 2.24 0.98 -1.82
N ASP A 83 1.14 1.29 -1.16
CA ASP A 83 0.66 2.65 -1.09
C ASP A 83 0.00 2.97 0.25
N VAL A 84 0.16 4.22 0.68
CA VAL A 84 -0.47 4.75 1.88
C VAL A 84 -1.04 6.12 1.55
N LEU A 85 -2.35 6.27 1.74
CA LEU A 85 -3.03 7.56 1.65
C LEU A 85 -3.54 7.91 3.04
N ALA A 86 -2.90 8.85 3.69
CA ALA A 86 -3.27 9.29 5.04
C ALA A 86 -3.17 10.82 5.14
N PRO A 87 -3.95 11.57 4.32
CA PRO A 87 -3.82 13.03 4.24
C PRO A 87 -4.26 13.76 5.50
N PHE A 88 -4.92 13.06 6.43
CA PHE A 88 -5.42 13.62 7.69
C PHE A 88 -4.60 13.21 8.90
N GLY A 89 -3.38 12.70 8.71
CA GLY A 89 -2.48 12.34 9.80
C GLY A 89 -2.74 10.99 10.45
N THR A 90 -3.42 10.07 9.76
CA THR A 90 -3.81 8.76 10.31
C THR A 90 -2.82 7.63 10.00
N ALA A 91 -1.62 7.93 9.51
CA ALA A 91 -0.66 6.91 9.04
C ALA A 91 -0.29 5.89 10.13
N ALA A 92 -0.02 6.33 11.36
CA ALA A 92 0.35 5.42 12.45
C ALA A 92 -0.80 4.49 12.84
N GLU A 93 -2.01 5.02 12.91
CA GLU A 93 -3.23 4.24 13.17
C GLU A 93 -3.48 3.22 12.08
N LEU A 94 -3.33 3.64 10.82
CA LEU A 94 -3.49 2.81 9.65
C LEU A 94 -2.51 1.63 9.65
N MET A 95 -1.24 1.88 9.97
CA MET A 95 -0.22 0.83 10.07
C MET A 95 -0.47 -0.13 11.22
N ALA A 96 -0.93 0.37 12.37
CA ALA A 96 -1.28 -0.48 13.51
C ALA A 96 -2.45 -1.42 13.15
N GLN A 97 -3.45 -0.90 12.47
CA GLN A 97 -4.60 -1.69 12.00
C GLN A 97 -4.18 -2.72 10.95
N LEU A 98 -3.31 -2.35 10.03
CA LEU A 98 -2.79 -3.28 9.02
C LEU A 98 -2.05 -4.45 9.67
N ARG A 99 -1.16 -4.19 10.64
CA ARG A 99 -0.46 -5.25 11.37
C ARG A 99 -1.44 -6.18 12.09
N LYS A 100 -2.46 -5.63 12.73
CA LYS A 100 -3.49 -6.40 13.43
C LYS A 100 -4.22 -7.33 12.47
N GLU A 101 -4.63 -6.82 11.31
CA GLU A 101 -5.32 -7.62 10.30
C GLU A 101 -4.44 -8.71 9.72
N LEU A 102 -3.17 -8.43 9.46
CA LEU A 102 -2.23 -9.42 8.94
C LEU A 102 -1.92 -10.50 9.98
N ARG A 103 -1.82 -10.15 11.27
CA ARG A 103 -1.70 -11.17 12.32
C ARG A 103 -2.91 -12.09 12.35
N ALA A 104 -4.11 -11.53 12.22
CA ALA A 104 -5.35 -12.33 12.20
C ALA A 104 -5.40 -13.28 11.00
N LYS A 105 -4.71 -12.94 9.90
CA LYS A 105 -4.61 -13.79 8.71
C LYS A 105 -3.45 -14.82 8.78
N GLY A 106 -2.74 -14.90 9.90
CA GLY A 106 -1.69 -15.89 10.09
C GLY A 106 -0.27 -15.43 9.74
N HIS A 107 -0.05 -14.13 9.58
CA HIS A 107 1.27 -13.60 9.17
C HIS A 107 2.11 -13.07 10.33
N LYS A 108 1.76 -13.41 11.58
CA LYS A 108 2.53 -13.00 12.75
C LYS A 108 4.00 -13.45 12.63
N GLY A 109 4.92 -12.54 12.94
CA GLY A 109 6.35 -12.80 12.88
C GLY A 109 7.00 -12.55 11.53
N LYS A 110 6.21 -12.31 10.49
CA LYS A 110 6.72 -11.89 9.19
C LYS A 110 6.94 -10.37 9.16
N TYR A 111 7.61 -9.88 8.12
CA TYR A 111 7.84 -8.45 7.95
C TYR A 111 6.95 -7.89 6.84
N ILE A 112 6.51 -6.63 7.03
CA ILE A 112 5.98 -5.80 5.96
C ILE A 112 7.15 -4.97 5.44
N ASN A 113 7.42 -5.04 4.15
CA ASN A 113 8.47 -4.28 3.49
C ASN A 113 7.86 -3.06 2.82
N TYR A 114 8.50 -1.90 2.94
CA TYR A 114 7.99 -0.68 2.33
C TYR A 114 9.12 0.31 2.07
N PHE A 115 8.80 1.38 1.33
CA PHE A 115 9.75 2.46 1.04
C PHE A 115 9.19 3.76 1.58
N ARG A 116 10.02 4.47 2.32
CA ARG A 116 9.70 5.82 2.78
C ARG A 116 10.32 6.82 1.82
N LEU A 117 9.49 7.73 1.29
CA LEU A 117 9.93 8.76 0.36
C LEU A 117 10.31 10.03 1.12
N TYR A 118 11.48 10.57 0.79
CA TYR A 118 11.96 11.87 1.23
C TYR A 118 12.11 12.77 -0.02
N LEU A 119 12.42 14.05 0.16
CA LEU A 119 12.55 14.98 -0.96
C LEU A 119 13.58 14.54 -2.01
N ASP A 120 14.68 13.94 -1.55
CA ASP A 120 15.83 13.59 -2.39
C ASP A 120 16.21 12.12 -2.33
N SER A 121 15.44 11.29 -1.63
CA SER A 121 15.79 9.89 -1.44
C SER A 121 14.57 9.01 -1.19
N ARG A 122 14.82 7.69 -1.30
CA ARG A 122 13.86 6.63 -1.07
C ARG A 122 14.54 5.58 -0.23
N VAL A 123 14.02 5.31 0.96
CA VAL A 123 14.66 4.43 1.93
C VAL A 123 13.82 3.17 2.13
N GLU A 124 14.46 2.02 1.94
CA GLU A 124 13.85 0.72 2.22
C GLU A 124 13.73 0.52 3.73
N LYS A 125 12.54 0.10 4.16
CA LYS A 125 12.24 -0.18 5.56
C LYS A 125 11.43 -1.45 5.69
N ARG A 126 11.38 -2.00 6.90
CA ARG A 126 10.49 -3.11 7.22
C ARG A 126 10.02 -2.99 8.65
N THR A 127 8.83 -3.50 8.92
CA THR A 127 8.27 -3.58 10.26
C THR A 127 7.71 -4.98 10.50
N MET A 128 7.85 -5.48 11.72
CA MET A 128 7.35 -6.81 12.07
C MET A 128 5.83 -6.75 12.30
N ILE A 129 5.16 -7.76 11.79
CA ILE A 129 3.72 -7.97 11.97
C ILE A 129 3.41 -8.53 13.36
#